data_fa37fc320021452d963a1e913ef7c19b
#
_entry.id   fa37fc320021452d963a1e913ef7c19b
#
_cell.length_a   1.000
_cell.length_b   1.000
_cell.length_c   1.000
_cell.angle_alpha   90.00
_cell.angle_beta   90.00
_cell.angle_gamma   90.00
#
_symmetry.space_group_name_H-M   'P 1'
#
loop_
_entity.id
_entity.type
_entity.pdbx_description
1 polymer ?
#
loop_
_entity_poly.entity_id
_entity_poly.type
_entity_poly.pdbx_seq_one_letter_code
_entity_poly.pdbx_strand_id
1 'polypeptide(L)'
;YPLNSGKGSAYEGGVREPMIVSWPGVVAPDTKCEDYLMIEDFYPTILEIAGVQKYTTVQQRDGISFMPLLTGKGKIKDRDIYWHYPHSWGPSGPGIGATCSIRSGDWKLVYYFADGKRELFNIPEDISEKNDVAIKNPRIVKKLAQKLSNYLRSVDAQRPTLRATGKLAPWPDEIKD
;
A
#
# COMPACT_ATOMS: atom_id res chain seq x y z
N TYR A 1 16.17 9.48 -3.34
CA TYR A 1 17.01 8.44 -3.93
C TYR A 1 17.29 7.38 -2.86
N PRO A 2 17.07 6.08 -3.10
CA PRO A 2 16.83 5.48 -4.42
C PRO A 2 15.37 5.45 -4.88
N LEU A 3 14.40 5.86 -4.06
CA LEU A 3 12.96 5.75 -4.35
C LEU A 3 12.55 6.63 -5.53
N ASN A 4 11.62 6.15 -6.34
CA ASN A 4 11.12 6.84 -7.50
C ASN A 4 9.95 7.76 -7.14
N SER A 5 9.85 8.89 -7.85
CA SER A 5 8.80 9.88 -7.65
C SER A 5 8.83 10.52 -6.24
N GLY A 6 7.69 10.98 -5.75
CA GLY A 6 7.56 11.67 -4.46
C GLY A 6 6.10 11.88 -4.08
N LYS A 7 5.84 12.85 -3.22
CA LYS A 7 4.51 13.15 -2.68
C LYS A 7 3.42 13.14 -3.76
N GLY A 8 2.35 12.41 -3.49
CA GLY A 8 1.20 12.24 -4.39
C GLY A 8 1.34 11.11 -5.39
N SER A 9 2.46 10.37 -5.37
CA SER A 9 2.66 9.20 -6.22
C SER A 9 2.26 7.91 -5.51
N ALA A 10 1.77 6.93 -6.28
CA ALA A 10 1.57 5.57 -5.82
C ALA A 10 2.87 4.76 -5.71
N TYR A 11 3.99 5.30 -6.19
CA TYR A 11 5.31 4.65 -6.10
C TYR A 11 5.92 4.79 -4.69
N GLU A 12 6.96 4.01 -4.42
CA GLU A 12 7.62 3.98 -3.09
C GLU A 12 8.05 5.37 -2.62
N GLY A 13 8.49 6.25 -3.52
CA GLY A 13 8.84 7.63 -3.15
C GLY A 13 7.67 8.50 -2.68
N GLY A 14 6.42 8.07 -2.96
CA GLY A 14 5.21 8.76 -2.52
C GLY A 14 4.50 8.12 -1.34
N VAL A 15 4.75 6.83 -1.09
CA VAL A 15 4.01 6.07 -0.05
C VAL A 15 4.92 5.52 1.06
N ARG A 16 6.23 5.46 0.85
CA ARG A 16 7.18 4.95 1.84
C ARG A 16 7.82 6.07 2.63
N GLU A 17 7.60 6.07 3.94
CA GLU A 17 8.16 7.01 4.89
C GLU A 17 9.10 6.29 5.87
N PRO A 18 10.28 6.84 6.18
CA PRO A 18 11.14 6.29 7.21
C PRO A 18 10.54 6.55 8.60
N MET A 19 10.68 5.57 9.50
CA MET A 19 10.28 5.70 10.88
C MET A 19 11.49 5.44 11.80
N ILE A 20 11.62 6.27 12.82
CA ILE A 20 12.63 6.09 13.89
C ILE A 20 11.89 5.99 15.21
N VAL A 21 12.22 4.96 15.99
CA VAL A 21 11.66 4.74 17.32
C VAL A 21 12.78 4.75 18.35
N SER A 22 12.63 5.56 19.40
CA SER A 22 13.49 5.56 20.57
C SER A 22 12.65 5.20 21.81
N TRP A 23 12.97 4.05 22.40
CA TRP A 23 12.32 3.60 23.62
C TRP A 23 13.33 2.84 24.50
N PRO A 24 14.08 3.60 25.32
CA PRO A 24 15.11 3.01 26.19
C PRO A 24 14.58 1.88 27.07
N GLY A 25 15.31 0.76 27.11
CA GLY A 25 14.93 -0.43 27.89
C GLY A 25 13.94 -1.36 27.19
N VAL A 26 13.35 -0.97 26.06
CA VAL A 26 12.41 -1.80 25.28
C VAL A 26 12.90 -2.06 23.88
N VAL A 27 13.24 -1.02 23.14
CA VAL A 27 13.81 -1.13 21.78
C VAL A 27 15.32 -1.18 21.91
N ALA A 28 15.95 -2.22 21.37
CA ALA A 28 17.39 -2.33 21.35
C ALA A 28 18.02 -1.24 20.46
N PRO A 29 19.11 -0.61 20.88
CA PRO A 29 19.79 0.39 20.07
C PRO A 29 20.37 -0.23 18.79
N ASP A 30 20.55 0.60 17.76
CA ASP A 30 21.17 0.24 16.47
C ASP A 30 20.47 -0.92 15.72
N THR A 31 19.20 -1.16 16.00
CA THR A 31 18.40 -2.17 15.27
C THR A 31 17.71 -1.57 14.06
N LYS A 32 17.52 -2.39 13.02
CA LYS A 32 16.74 -2.07 11.83
C LYS A 32 15.62 -3.08 11.63
N CYS A 33 14.49 -2.62 11.15
CA CYS A 33 13.34 -3.45 10.79
C CYS A 33 12.89 -3.07 9.37
N GLU A 34 12.70 -4.07 8.53
CA GLU A 34 12.28 -3.93 7.13
C GLU A 34 10.79 -4.25 6.93
N ASP A 35 10.07 -4.56 8.02
CA ASP A 35 8.63 -4.85 7.96
C ASP A 35 7.84 -3.58 7.61
N TYR A 36 6.79 -3.76 6.81
CA TYR A 36 5.90 -2.66 6.44
C TYR A 36 4.91 -2.36 7.55
N LEU A 37 4.84 -1.08 7.88
CA LEU A 37 3.85 -0.53 8.82
C LEU A 37 2.94 0.44 8.10
N MET A 38 1.71 0.54 8.59
CA MET A 38 0.73 1.53 8.15
C MET A 38 0.41 2.46 9.31
N ILE A 39 -0.10 3.64 9.00
CA ILE A 39 -0.46 4.61 10.05
C ILE A 39 -1.51 4.05 11.02
N GLU A 40 -2.39 3.19 10.54
CA GLU A 40 -3.42 2.54 11.34
C GLU A 40 -2.87 1.61 12.41
N ASP A 41 -1.62 1.13 12.25
CA ASP A 41 -0.95 0.22 13.19
C ASP A 41 -0.57 0.90 14.51
N PHE A 42 -0.43 2.22 14.48
CA PHE A 42 -0.09 2.98 15.69
C PHE A 42 -1.19 2.87 16.75
N TYR A 43 -2.46 2.89 16.35
CA TYR A 43 -3.56 2.84 17.31
C TYR A 43 -3.53 1.57 18.17
N PRO A 44 -3.57 0.35 17.63
CA PRO A 44 -3.49 -0.86 18.46
C PRO A 44 -2.14 -0.98 19.19
N THR A 45 -1.04 -0.50 18.62
CA THR A 45 0.27 -0.53 19.26
C THR A 45 0.32 0.36 20.49
N ILE A 46 -0.19 1.60 20.39
CA ILE A 46 -0.24 2.54 21.51
C ILE A 46 -1.13 2.00 22.63
N LEU A 47 -2.26 1.39 22.31
CA LEU A 47 -3.12 0.76 23.32
C LEU A 47 -2.41 -0.39 24.04
N GLU A 48 -1.67 -1.23 23.31
CA GLU A 48 -0.88 -2.31 23.88
C GLU A 48 0.24 -1.77 24.80
N ILE A 49 0.95 -0.72 24.37
CA ILE A 49 1.95 -0.02 25.19
C ILE A 49 1.32 0.51 26.49
N ALA A 50 0.11 1.04 26.41
CA ALA A 50 -0.64 1.53 27.59
C ALA A 50 -1.23 0.42 28.46
N GLY A 51 -1.00 -0.86 28.13
CA GLY A 51 -1.52 -2.01 28.89
C GLY A 51 -3.00 -2.31 28.66
N VAL A 52 -3.62 -1.71 27.65
CA VAL A 52 -5.03 -1.93 27.30
C VAL A 52 -5.16 -3.21 26.48
N GLN A 53 -5.51 -4.30 27.12
CA GLN A 53 -5.61 -5.61 26.46
C GLN A 53 -6.95 -5.87 25.76
N LYS A 54 -8.03 -5.28 26.25
CA LYS A 54 -9.38 -5.46 25.70
C LYS A 54 -10.03 -4.10 25.51
N TYR A 55 -10.47 -3.86 24.30
CA TYR A 55 -11.20 -2.64 23.95
C TYR A 55 -12.14 -2.90 22.78
N THR A 56 -13.21 -2.14 22.72
CA THR A 56 -14.16 -2.14 21.59
C THR A 56 -14.06 -0.80 20.87
N THR A 57 -14.24 -0.84 19.58
CA THR A 57 -14.31 0.36 18.74
C THR A 57 -15.61 0.37 17.97
N VAL A 58 -16.14 1.57 17.74
CA VAL A 58 -17.34 1.75 16.91
C VAL A 58 -17.05 1.40 15.46
N GLN A 59 -15.83 1.70 15.00
CA GLN A 59 -15.39 1.43 13.63
C GLN A 59 -14.57 0.14 13.56
N GLN A 60 -14.63 -0.54 12.42
CA GLN A 60 -13.70 -1.60 12.09
C GLN A 60 -12.28 -1.05 12.09
N ARG A 61 -11.33 -1.85 12.57
CA ARG A 61 -9.92 -1.50 12.65
C ARG A 61 -9.14 -2.38 11.68
N ASP A 62 -8.32 -1.76 10.85
CA ASP A 62 -7.47 -2.45 9.88
C ASP A 62 -6.03 -2.60 10.40
N GLY A 63 -5.62 -1.75 11.35
CA GLY A 63 -4.29 -1.78 11.96
C GLY A 63 -4.04 -3.00 12.83
N ILE A 64 -2.78 -3.43 12.84
CA ILE A 64 -2.26 -4.50 13.70
C ILE A 64 -1.13 -3.94 14.57
N SER A 65 -1.03 -4.42 15.83
CA SER A 65 0.05 -3.96 16.70
C SER A 65 1.41 -4.45 16.17
N PHE A 66 2.38 -3.53 16.12
CA PHE A 66 3.78 -3.83 15.81
C PHE A 66 4.67 -3.93 17.06
N MET A 67 4.07 -4.09 18.24
CA MET A 67 4.79 -4.33 19.50
C MET A 67 5.83 -5.46 19.40
N PRO A 68 5.54 -6.60 18.71
CA PRO A 68 6.52 -7.66 18.52
C PRO A 68 7.80 -7.21 17.82
N LEU A 69 7.69 -6.26 16.86
CA LEU A 69 8.85 -5.70 16.16
C LEU A 69 9.65 -4.78 17.07
N LEU A 70 8.99 -3.94 17.88
CA LEU A 70 9.64 -3.03 18.83
C LEU A 70 10.45 -3.79 19.87
N THR A 71 9.93 -4.91 20.35
CA THR A 71 10.60 -5.72 21.38
C THR A 71 11.61 -6.72 20.80
N GLY A 72 11.69 -6.87 19.47
CA GLY A 72 12.50 -7.91 18.83
C GLY A 72 12.06 -9.33 19.11
N LYS A 73 10.84 -9.55 19.64
CA LYS A 73 10.35 -10.86 20.11
C LYS A 73 9.36 -11.53 19.16
N GLY A 74 9.25 -11.06 17.92
CA GLY A 74 8.32 -11.67 16.99
C GLY A 74 8.24 -10.95 15.64
N LYS A 75 7.24 -11.35 14.87
CA LYS A 75 6.87 -10.78 13.57
C LYS A 75 5.42 -10.33 13.60
N ILE A 76 5.06 -9.42 12.75
CA ILE A 76 3.67 -9.13 12.47
C ILE A 76 3.15 -10.06 11.37
N LYS A 77 1.82 -10.24 11.31
CA LYS A 77 1.18 -11.07 10.29
C LYS A 77 1.35 -10.42 8.91
N ASP A 78 1.78 -11.22 7.94
CA ASP A 78 1.79 -10.80 6.54
C ASP A 78 0.39 -10.37 6.11
N ARG A 79 0.33 -9.26 5.41
CA ARG A 79 -0.92 -8.70 4.89
C ARG A 79 -0.71 -8.02 3.55
N ASP A 80 -1.79 -7.91 2.80
CA ASP A 80 -1.84 -7.03 1.64
C ASP A 80 -2.05 -5.58 2.12
N ILE A 81 -1.40 -4.63 1.47
CA ILE A 81 -1.54 -3.19 1.75
C ILE A 81 -2.12 -2.53 0.51
N TYR A 82 -3.09 -1.63 0.72
CA TYR A 82 -3.85 -1.01 -0.35
C TYR A 82 -3.77 0.50 -0.27
N TRP A 83 -3.65 1.15 -1.44
CA TRP A 83 -3.77 2.60 -1.57
C TRP A 83 -4.80 2.89 -2.65
N HIS A 84 -5.64 3.89 -2.38
CA HIS A 84 -6.68 4.31 -3.30
C HIS A 84 -6.75 5.82 -3.35
N TYR A 85 -6.44 6.38 -4.51
CA TYR A 85 -6.49 7.80 -4.77
C TYR A 85 -7.20 8.07 -6.11
N PRO A 86 -8.56 8.12 -6.14
CA PRO A 86 -9.34 8.21 -7.37
C PRO A 86 -9.41 9.63 -7.95
N HIS A 87 -8.51 10.53 -7.56
CA HIS A 87 -8.50 11.92 -7.93
C HIS A 87 -7.26 12.31 -8.71
N SER A 88 -7.34 13.37 -9.51
CA SER A 88 -6.17 14.06 -10.04
C SER A 88 -5.81 15.21 -9.12
N TRP A 89 -4.51 15.38 -8.85
CA TRP A 89 -4.05 16.55 -8.13
C TRP A 89 -2.84 17.15 -8.85
N GLY A 90 -3.01 18.20 -9.61
CA GLY A 90 -2.01 19.08 -10.20
C GLY A 90 -0.78 18.47 -10.91
N PRO A 91 0.23 17.97 -10.20
CA PRO A 91 1.43 17.45 -10.82
C PRO A 91 1.18 16.25 -11.73
N SER A 92 2.07 16.06 -12.71
CA SER A 92 2.17 14.84 -13.51
C SER A 92 3.50 14.16 -13.22
N GLY A 93 3.57 12.84 -13.42
CA GLY A 93 4.80 12.07 -13.21
C GLY A 93 4.53 10.60 -12.96
N PRO A 94 5.59 9.81 -12.78
CA PRO A 94 5.46 8.39 -12.48
C PRO A 94 4.62 8.14 -11.22
N GLY A 95 3.62 7.27 -11.34
CA GLY A 95 2.71 6.92 -10.24
C GLY A 95 1.73 8.02 -9.82
N ILE A 96 1.72 9.18 -10.50
CA ILE A 96 0.84 10.31 -10.18
C ILE A 96 -0.39 10.29 -11.08
N GLY A 97 -1.55 10.55 -10.48
CA GLY A 97 -2.86 10.60 -11.14
C GLY A 97 -3.93 9.90 -10.32
N ALA A 98 -5.10 9.68 -10.92
CA ALA A 98 -6.12 8.86 -10.32
C ALA A 98 -5.68 7.38 -10.37
N THR A 99 -5.23 6.85 -9.24
CA THR A 99 -4.61 5.52 -9.14
C THR A 99 -5.19 4.73 -7.98
N CYS A 100 -5.03 3.42 -8.05
CA CYS A 100 -5.04 2.55 -6.88
C CYS A 100 -3.90 1.54 -6.99
N SER A 101 -3.45 1.03 -5.85
CA SER A 101 -2.34 0.09 -5.83
C SER A 101 -2.47 -0.92 -4.69
N ILE A 102 -1.81 -2.05 -4.86
CA ILE A 102 -1.68 -3.10 -3.86
C ILE A 102 -0.22 -3.52 -3.72
N ARG A 103 0.23 -3.66 -2.48
CA ARG A 103 1.44 -4.39 -2.11
C ARG A 103 1.03 -5.74 -1.52
N SER A 104 1.52 -6.83 -2.09
CA SER A 104 1.26 -8.20 -1.64
C SER A 104 2.58 -8.99 -1.66
N GLY A 105 3.16 -9.18 -0.48
CA GLY A 105 4.50 -9.73 -0.36
C GLY A 105 5.53 -8.87 -1.11
N ASP A 106 6.29 -9.46 -2.02
CA ASP A 106 7.33 -8.78 -2.80
C ASP A 106 6.78 -7.94 -3.95
N TRP A 107 5.53 -8.14 -4.32
CA TRP A 107 4.94 -7.56 -5.52
C TRP A 107 4.12 -6.32 -5.21
N LYS A 108 4.24 -5.31 -6.08
CA LYS A 108 3.40 -4.13 -6.10
C LYS A 108 2.78 -3.93 -7.47
N LEU A 109 1.45 -3.83 -7.50
CA LEU A 109 0.68 -3.49 -8.69
C LEU A 109 0.14 -2.07 -8.54
N VAL A 110 0.39 -1.23 -9.54
CA VAL A 110 -0.19 0.11 -9.66
C VAL A 110 -1.15 0.10 -10.84
N TYR A 111 -2.37 0.59 -10.63
CA TYR A 111 -3.41 0.72 -11.64
C TYR A 111 -3.79 2.17 -11.82
N TYR A 112 -3.88 2.60 -13.07
CA TYR A 112 -4.27 3.96 -13.48
C TYR A 112 -5.69 3.95 -14.02
N PHE A 113 -6.58 4.70 -13.38
CA PHE A 113 -7.98 4.78 -13.80
C PHE A 113 -8.17 5.48 -15.13
N ALA A 114 -7.25 6.36 -15.55
CA ALA A 114 -7.39 7.18 -16.75
C ALA A 114 -7.40 6.35 -18.04
N ASP A 115 -6.58 5.32 -18.12
CA ASP A 115 -6.33 4.52 -19.31
C ASP A 115 -6.35 3.00 -19.08
N GLY A 116 -6.53 2.57 -17.83
CA GLY A 116 -6.53 1.17 -17.47
C GLY A 116 -5.13 0.53 -17.41
N LYS A 117 -4.07 1.33 -17.49
CA LYS A 117 -2.70 0.83 -17.40
C LYS A 117 -2.46 0.15 -16.07
N ARG A 118 -1.72 -0.97 -16.10
CA ARG A 118 -1.26 -1.72 -14.94
C ARG A 118 0.26 -1.84 -15.00
N GLU A 119 0.94 -1.45 -13.94
CA GLU A 119 2.38 -1.60 -13.76
C GLU A 119 2.65 -2.56 -12.62
N LEU A 120 3.61 -3.45 -12.78
CA LEU A 120 3.98 -4.46 -11.78
C LEU A 120 5.47 -4.36 -11.47
N PHE A 121 5.78 -4.30 -10.17
CA PHE A 121 7.15 -4.20 -9.67
C PHE A 121 7.44 -5.29 -8.65
N ASN A 122 8.65 -5.86 -8.69
CA ASN A 122 9.21 -6.68 -7.61
C ASN A 122 10.07 -5.76 -6.72
N ILE A 123 9.52 -5.32 -5.60
CA ILE A 123 10.13 -4.25 -4.80
C ILE A 123 11.47 -4.63 -4.17
N PRO A 124 11.69 -5.84 -3.64
CA PRO A 124 13.02 -6.25 -3.18
C PRO A 124 14.11 -6.17 -4.25
N GLU A 125 13.77 -6.44 -5.51
CA GLU A 125 14.71 -6.42 -6.63
C GLU A 125 14.80 -5.04 -7.30
N ASP A 126 13.72 -4.26 -7.23
CA ASP A 126 13.59 -2.96 -7.89
C ASP A 126 12.85 -1.95 -7.00
N ILE A 127 13.46 -1.55 -5.89
CA ILE A 127 12.89 -0.56 -4.97
C ILE A 127 12.67 0.81 -5.63
N SER A 128 13.34 1.05 -6.75
CA SER A 128 13.22 2.27 -7.55
C SER A 128 12.06 2.24 -8.55
N GLU A 129 11.36 1.11 -8.67
CA GLU A 129 10.22 0.92 -9.57
C GLU A 129 10.49 1.42 -11.01
N LYS A 130 11.68 1.06 -11.53
CA LYS A 130 12.13 1.44 -12.88
C LYS A 130 11.78 0.41 -13.94
N ASN A 131 11.57 -0.83 -13.53
CA ASN A 131 11.40 -1.96 -14.42
C ASN A 131 9.98 -2.51 -14.27
N ASP A 132 9.04 -2.01 -15.07
CA ASP A 132 7.72 -2.60 -15.16
C ASP A 132 7.80 -3.99 -15.78
N VAL A 133 7.44 -5.00 -15.01
CA VAL A 133 7.46 -6.40 -15.41
C VAL A 133 6.06 -7.00 -15.64
N ALA A 134 5.03 -6.16 -15.77
CA ALA A 134 3.64 -6.60 -15.95
C ALA A 134 3.47 -7.54 -17.14
N ILE A 135 4.03 -7.21 -18.30
CA ILE A 135 3.93 -8.01 -19.52
C ILE A 135 4.57 -9.41 -19.33
N LYS A 136 5.64 -9.48 -18.54
CA LYS A 136 6.34 -10.74 -18.29
C LYS A 136 5.65 -11.63 -17.25
N ASN A 137 4.73 -11.03 -16.44
CA ASN A 137 4.10 -11.70 -15.31
C ASN A 137 2.56 -11.56 -15.30
N PRO A 138 1.86 -11.93 -16.40
CA PRO A 138 0.41 -11.70 -16.51
C PRO A 138 -0.41 -12.42 -15.44
N ARG A 139 0.04 -13.58 -14.97
CA ARG A 139 -0.62 -14.33 -13.89
C ARG A 139 -0.59 -13.57 -12.56
N ILE A 140 0.53 -12.90 -12.25
CA ILE A 140 0.68 -12.09 -11.03
C ILE A 140 -0.18 -10.84 -11.14
N VAL A 141 -0.14 -10.15 -12.29
CA VAL A 141 -1.00 -8.99 -12.58
C VAL A 141 -2.46 -9.34 -12.36
N LYS A 142 -2.95 -10.42 -12.96
CA LYS A 142 -4.35 -10.87 -12.81
C LYS A 142 -4.70 -11.15 -11.36
N LYS A 143 -3.85 -11.87 -10.63
CA LYS A 143 -4.06 -12.18 -9.20
C LYS A 143 -4.15 -10.92 -8.35
N LEU A 144 -3.23 -9.96 -8.54
CA LEU A 144 -3.20 -8.73 -7.74
C LEU A 144 -4.33 -7.78 -8.14
N ALA A 145 -4.65 -7.67 -9.42
CA ALA A 145 -5.80 -6.90 -9.90
C ALA A 145 -7.11 -7.40 -9.27
N GLN A 146 -7.29 -8.73 -9.20
CA GLN A 146 -8.46 -9.33 -8.54
C GLN A 146 -8.50 -9.02 -7.03
N LYS A 147 -7.36 -9.17 -6.32
CA LYS A 147 -7.27 -8.85 -4.89
C LYS A 147 -7.62 -7.38 -4.63
N LEU A 148 -7.00 -6.48 -5.40
CA LEU A 148 -7.21 -5.04 -5.29
C LEU A 148 -8.68 -4.69 -5.54
N SER A 149 -9.27 -5.19 -6.62
CA SER A 149 -10.67 -4.93 -6.96
C SER A 149 -11.64 -5.47 -5.91
N ASN A 150 -11.38 -6.67 -5.38
CA ASN A 150 -12.20 -7.26 -4.31
C ASN A 150 -12.16 -6.39 -3.05
N TYR A 151 -10.98 -5.94 -2.65
CA TYR A 151 -10.83 -5.04 -1.50
C TYR A 151 -11.58 -3.72 -1.73
N LEU A 152 -11.36 -3.06 -2.87
CA LEU A 152 -12.01 -1.78 -3.17
C LEU A 152 -13.53 -1.89 -3.20
N ARG A 153 -14.08 -2.98 -3.73
CA ARG A 153 -15.52 -3.26 -3.67
C ARG A 153 -16.01 -3.51 -2.25
N SER A 154 -15.23 -4.20 -1.42
CA SER A 154 -15.64 -4.53 -0.05
C SER A 154 -15.74 -3.31 0.87
N VAL A 155 -15.02 -2.23 0.54
CA VAL A 155 -15.03 -0.96 1.28
C VAL A 155 -15.84 0.13 0.57
N ASP A 156 -16.61 -0.23 -0.46
CA ASP A 156 -17.41 0.70 -1.28
C ASP A 156 -16.59 1.90 -1.79
N ALA A 157 -15.38 1.61 -2.29
CA ALA A 157 -14.45 2.62 -2.72
C ALA A 157 -14.97 3.41 -3.93
N GLN A 158 -14.82 4.73 -3.90
CA GLN A 158 -15.24 5.63 -4.97
C GLN A 158 -14.43 5.37 -6.25
N ARG A 159 -15.11 5.30 -7.39
CA ARG A 159 -14.48 5.27 -8.71
C ARG A 159 -14.54 6.65 -9.40
N PRO A 160 -13.48 7.05 -10.10
CA PRO A 160 -13.55 8.26 -10.91
C PRO A 160 -14.41 8.05 -12.16
N THR A 161 -14.95 9.14 -12.67
CA THR A 161 -15.62 9.16 -13.97
C THR A 161 -14.62 9.52 -15.07
N LEU A 162 -14.57 8.75 -16.13
CA LEU A 162 -13.75 9.01 -17.30
C LEU A 162 -14.30 10.22 -18.07
N ARG A 163 -13.48 11.26 -18.24
CA ARG A 163 -13.90 12.48 -18.94
C ARG A 163 -14.34 12.22 -20.39
N ALA A 164 -13.68 11.29 -21.06
CA ALA A 164 -13.94 10.98 -22.47
C ALA A 164 -15.32 10.33 -22.70
N THR A 165 -15.86 9.61 -21.72
CA THR A 165 -17.06 8.79 -21.89
C THR A 165 -18.20 9.13 -20.94
N GLY A 166 -17.92 9.88 -19.87
CA GLY A 166 -18.85 10.12 -18.78
C GLY A 166 -19.17 8.88 -17.94
N LYS A 167 -18.51 7.74 -18.18
CA LYS A 167 -18.73 6.48 -17.48
C LYS A 167 -17.74 6.32 -16.33
N LEU A 168 -18.13 5.51 -15.32
CA LEU A 168 -17.21 5.11 -14.26
C LEU A 168 -16.03 4.34 -14.87
N ALA A 169 -14.83 4.64 -14.39
CA ALA A 169 -13.63 3.88 -14.76
C ALA A 169 -13.78 2.40 -14.36
N PRO A 170 -13.26 1.46 -15.16
CA PRO A 170 -13.30 0.04 -14.79
C PRO A 170 -12.44 -0.24 -13.56
N TRP A 171 -12.77 -1.32 -12.86
CA TRP A 171 -11.88 -1.84 -11.82
C TRP A 171 -10.65 -2.54 -12.43
N PRO A 172 -9.54 -2.68 -11.68
CA PRO A 172 -8.32 -3.32 -12.18
C PRO A 172 -8.51 -4.71 -12.80
N ASP A 173 -9.46 -5.51 -12.29
CA ASP A 173 -9.78 -6.86 -12.78
C ASP A 173 -10.73 -6.89 -13.99
N GLU A 174 -11.33 -5.78 -14.34
CA GLU A 174 -12.24 -5.65 -15.50
C GLU A 174 -11.47 -5.33 -16.80
N ILE A 175 -10.17 -5.01 -16.70
CA ILE A 175 -9.31 -4.76 -17.87
C ILE A 175 -8.96 -6.11 -18.51
N LYS A 176 -9.30 -6.24 -19.78
CA LYS A 176 -8.89 -7.39 -20.60
C LYS A 176 -7.44 -7.22 -21.02
N ASP A 177 -6.67 -8.28 -20.95
CA ASP A 177 -5.29 -8.36 -21.46
C ASP A 177 -5.25 -8.37 -22.97
#